data_30a99c9f3bbb64f5ea1a1db3a8f070af
#
_entry.id   30a99c9f3bbb64f5ea1a1db3a8f070af
#
_cell.length_a   1.000
_cell.length_b   1.000
_cell.length_c   1.000
_cell.angle_alpha   90.00
_cell.angle_beta   90.00
_cell.angle_gamma   90.00
#
_symmetry.space_group_name_H-M   'P 1'
#
loop_
_entity.id
_entity.type
_entity.pdbx_description
1 polymer ?
#
loop_
_entity_poly.entity_id
_entity_poly.type
_entity_poly.pdbx_seq_one_letter_code
_entity_poly.pdbx_strand_id
1 'polypeptide(L)'
;MPDNIVSVQGKLRIVFMGTPKFALQILEAVIREGHNIQAVYSQPSRSSGRGKKVKQTIIGDFALKNGFKLITPKTLKDSVVAEELAIIDPEVIIVAAYGLILPRAILEIPRFGCLNVHASLLPRWRGAAPVQRAILAGDVETGVTIMKMEEGLDTGPILMEESISISDRETSGSLEQRLGQIGGKLITKTLSTIEETTIASRPQPQ
;
A
#
# COMPACT_ATOMS: atom_id res chain seq x y z
N MET A 1 -5.98 4.81 40.95
CA MET A 1 -6.01 5.49 39.63
C MET A 1 -4.85 4.89 38.84
N PRO A 2 -5.04 3.97 37.92
CA PRO A 2 -3.95 3.53 37.04
C PRO A 2 -3.76 4.58 35.98
N ASP A 3 -2.54 5.15 35.93
CA ASP A 3 -2.09 6.08 34.93
C ASP A 3 -2.20 5.46 33.56
N ASN A 4 -3.04 6.05 32.70
CA ASN A 4 -3.07 5.78 31.28
C ASN A 4 -1.73 6.25 30.70
N ILE A 5 -0.75 5.35 30.64
CA ILE A 5 0.44 5.52 29.82
C ILE A 5 -0.05 5.37 28.38
N VAL A 6 -0.46 6.50 27.78
CA VAL A 6 -0.53 6.62 26.33
C VAL A 6 0.91 6.52 25.87
N SER A 7 1.32 5.33 25.41
CA SER A 7 2.60 5.16 24.73
C SER A 7 2.58 6.09 23.52
N VAL A 8 3.39 7.13 23.53
CA VAL A 8 3.68 7.95 22.38
C VAL A 8 4.51 7.07 21.45
N GLN A 9 3.79 6.29 20.63
CA GLN A 9 4.43 5.48 19.60
C GLN A 9 5.25 6.39 18.68
N GLY A 10 6.51 6.01 18.45
CA GLY A 10 7.42 6.74 17.59
C GLY A 10 6.86 6.89 16.18
N LYS A 11 7.09 8.04 15.56
CA LYS A 11 6.72 8.29 14.17
C LYS A 11 7.66 7.49 13.26
N LEU A 12 7.14 6.44 12.61
CA LEU A 12 7.92 5.61 11.69
C LEU A 12 8.40 6.39 10.47
N ARG A 13 9.62 6.08 10.02
CA ARG A 13 10.15 6.50 8.71
C ARG A 13 9.58 5.58 7.64
N ILE A 14 8.75 6.14 6.76
CA ILE A 14 8.00 5.38 5.77
C ILE A 14 8.41 5.79 4.36
N VAL A 15 8.62 4.79 3.50
CA VAL A 15 8.55 4.96 2.06
C VAL A 15 7.19 4.43 1.59
N PHE A 16 6.49 5.24 0.80
CA PHE A 16 5.21 4.86 0.22
C PHE A 16 5.35 4.59 -1.27
N MET A 17 4.80 3.48 -1.75
CA MET A 17 4.81 3.07 -3.16
C MET A 17 3.39 2.87 -3.67
N GLY A 18 2.93 3.71 -4.62
CA GLY A 18 1.57 3.64 -5.14
C GLY A 18 1.37 4.40 -6.43
N THR A 19 0.24 4.18 -7.10
CA THR A 19 -0.02 4.83 -8.40
C THR A 19 -1.45 5.39 -8.52
N PRO A 20 -2.56 4.63 -8.33
CA PRO A 20 -3.92 5.09 -8.58
C PRO A 20 -4.53 5.82 -7.38
N LYS A 21 -5.80 6.24 -7.55
CA LYS A 21 -6.59 6.93 -6.52
C LYS A 21 -6.74 6.10 -5.23
N PHE A 22 -6.84 4.79 -5.34
CA PHE A 22 -6.84 3.87 -4.20
C PHE A 22 -5.63 4.09 -3.30
N ALA A 23 -4.43 4.14 -3.89
CA ALA A 23 -3.19 4.39 -3.16
C ALA A 23 -3.15 5.77 -2.49
N LEU A 24 -3.76 6.79 -3.12
CA LEU A 24 -3.81 8.14 -2.54
C LEU A 24 -4.55 8.17 -1.21
N GLN A 25 -5.70 7.52 -1.10
CA GLN A 25 -6.47 7.47 0.13
C GLN A 25 -5.68 6.84 1.29
N ILE A 26 -4.88 5.82 0.98
CA ILE A 26 -4.02 5.14 1.93
C ILE A 26 -2.87 6.06 2.36
N LEU A 27 -2.19 6.71 1.41
CA LEU A 27 -1.12 7.67 1.69
C LEU A 27 -1.61 8.82 2.59
N GLU A 28 -2.77 9.40 2.26
CA GLU A 28 -3.39 10.47 3.06
C GLU A 28 -3.71 10.02 4.49
N ALA A 29 -4.16 8.77 4.68
CA ALA A 29 -4.41 8.22 6.00
C ALA A 29 -3.11 8.11 6.81
N VAL A 30 -2.04 7.58 6.21
CA VAL A 30 -0.73 7.44 6.87
C VAL A 30 -0.13 8.81 7.24
N ILE A 31 -0.27 9.81 6.36
CA ILE A 31 0.18 11.18 6.65
C ILE A 31 -0.60 11.79 7.81
N ARG A 32 -1.91 11.56 7.89
CA ARG A 32 -2.80 12.10 8.94
C ARG A 32 -2.42 11.58 10.33
N GLU A 33 -1.93 10.35 10.43
CA GLU A 33 -1.40 9.79 11.68
C GLU A 33 -0.05 10.38 12.07
N GLY A 34 0.53 11.21 11.21
CA GLY A 34 1.75 11.97 11.48
C GLY A 34 3.04 11.17 11.32
N HIS A 35 3.02 10.03 10.63
CA HIS A 35 4.23 9.31 10.28
C HIS A 35 5.13 10.11 9.34
N ASN A 36 6.43 9.80 9.33
CA ASN A 36 7.43 10.51 8.56
C ASN A 36 7.59 9.89 7.16
N ILE A 37 6.96 10.47 6.14
CA ILE A 37 7.10 10.02 4.75
C ILE A 37 8.44 10.52 4.18
N GLN A 38 9.40 9.62 4.06
CA GLN A 38 10.75 9.91 3.55
C GLN A 38 10.79 10.08 2.04
N ALA A 39 10.01 9.28 1.32
CA ALA A 39 9.86 9.35 -0.13
C ALA A 39 8.55 8.70 -0.59
N VAL A 40 8.08 9.14 -1.74
CA VAL A 40 6.93 8.58 -2.44
C VAL A 40 7.39 8.04 -3.79
N TYR A 41 7.15 6.75 -4.01
CA TYR A 41 7.41 6.09 -5.29
C TYR A 41 6.12 5.95 -6.09
N SER A 42 6.17 6.29 -7.37
CA SER A 42 5.04 6.11 -8.27
C SER A 42 5.51 5.65 -9.66
N GLN A 43 4.58 5.15 -10.48
CA GLN A 43 4.88 4.87 -11.87
C GLN A 43 5.32 6.15 -12.59
N PRO A 44 6.23 6.06 -13.57
CA PRO A 44 6.58 7.20 -14.40
C PRO A 44 5.35 7.78 -15.10
N SER A 45 5.41 9.08 -15.37
CA SER A 45 4.42 9.77 -16.18
C SER A 45 4.23 9.07 -17.53
N ARG A 46 2.99 8.91 -17.96
CA ARG A 46 2.67 8.27 -19.25
C ARG A 46 1.93 9.23 -20.16
N SER A 47 2.19 9.13 -21.46
CA SER A 47 1.39 9.84 -22.46
C SER A 47 -0.04 9.32 -22.43
N SER A 48 -1.01 10.21 -22.20
CA SER A 48 -2.43 9.86 -22.07
C SER A 48 -3.32 10.75 -22.97
N GLY A 49 -4.38 10.15 -23.51
CA GLY A 49 -5.42 10.84 -24.27
C GLY A 49 -5.04 11.23 -25.71
N ARG A 50 -6.03 11.82 -26.42
CA ARG A 50 -5.83 12.41 -27.76
C ARG A 50 -4.88 13.61 -27.62
N GLY A 51 -3.70 13.54 -28.25
CA GLY A 51 -2.65 14.57 -28.19
C GLY A 51 -1.44 14.21 -27.32
N LYS A 52 -1.35 12.98 -26.77
CA LYS A 52 -0.17 12.39 -26.08
C LYS A 52 0.46 13.32 -25.03
N LYS A 53 -0.33 14.13 -24.33
CA LYS A 53 0.19 14.94 -23.21
C LYS A 53 0.71 14.00 -22.13
N VAL A 54 1.94 14.24 -21.68
CA VAL A 54 2.53 13.52 -20.56
C VAL A 54 1.75 13.91 -19.30
N LYS A 55 1.09 12.92 -18.67
CA LYS A 55 0.32 13.12 -17.45
C LYS A 55 0.98 12.41 -16.31
N GLN A 56 1.19 13.14 -15.23
CA GLN A 56 1.67 12.59 -13.96
C GLN A 56 0.63 11.64 -13.37
N THR A 57 1.06 10.71 -12.54
CA THR A 57 0.14 9.88 -11.75
C THR A 57 -0.52 10.73 -10.66
N ILE A 58 -1.67 10.28 -10.16
CA ILE A 58 -2.36 10.97 -9.05
C ILE A 58 -1.45 11.08 -7.82
N ILE A 59 -0.71 10.02 -7.52
CA ILE A 59 0.28 9.99 -6.42
C ILE A 59 1.43 10.95 -6.69
N GLY A 60 1.95 11.00 -7.94
CA GLY A 60 3.02 11.92 -8.31
C GLY A 60 2.61 13.38 -8.18
N ASP A 61 1.43 13.74 -8.68
CA ASP A 61 0.88 15.09 -8.53
C ASP A 61 0.69 15.47 -7.06
N PHE A 62 0.19 14.55 -6.25
CA PHE A 62 0.02 14.76 -4.80
C PHE A 62 1.37 14.96 -4.10
N ALA A 63 2.35 14.10 -4.38
CA ALA A 63 3.67 14.19 -3.78
C ALA A 63 4.34 15.53 -4.07
N LEU A 64 4.35 15.96 -5.33
CA LEU A 64 4.93 17.24 -5.74
C LEU A 64 4.23 18.45 -5.09
N LYS A 65 2.89 18.45 -5.04
CA LYS A 65 2.11 19.53 -4.43
C LYS A 65 2.34 19.68 -2.92
N ASN A 66 2.66 18.58 -2.25
CA ASN A 66 2.86 18.55 -0.80
C ASN A 66 4.35 18.53 -0.38
N GLY A 67 5.28 18.71 -1.34
CA GLY A 67 6.71 18.80 -1.06
C GLY A 67 7.38 17.48 -0.69
N PHE A 68 6.76 16.33 -0.99
CA PHE A 68 7.38 15.03 -0.79
C PHE A 68 8.40 14.71 -1.89
N LYS A 69 9.48 14.03 -1.50
CA LYS A 69 10.45 13.47 -2.46
C LYS A 69 9.76 12.44 -3.35
N LEU A 70 9.56 12.76 -4.63
CA LEU A 70 8.95 11.85 -5.61
C LEU A 70 10.05 11.12 -6.38
N ILE A 71 9.92 9.78 -6.47
CA ILE A 71 10.82 8.89 -7.22
C ILE A 71 9.97 8.04 -8.17
N THR A 72 10.33 8.02 -9.46
CA THR A 72 9.55 7.34 -10.50
C THR A 72 10.42 6.41 -11.35
N PRO A 73 10.92 5.31 -10.79
CA PRO A 73 11.79 4.39 -11.51
C PRO A 73 10.99 3.61 -12.56
N LYS A 74 11.62 3.30 -13.69
CA LYS A 74 11.03 2.43 -14.72
C LYS A 74 11.02 0.95 -14.28
N THR A 75 11.93 0.57 -13.42
CA THR A 75 12.11 -0.78 -12.87
C THR A 75 12.71 -0.69 -11.47
N LEU A 76 12.41 -1.68 -10.64
CA LEU A 76 13.05 -1.86 -9.33
C LEU A 76 14.17 -2.92 -9.36
N LYS A 77 14.49 -3.46 -10.52
CA LYS A 77 15.52 -4.51 -10.67
C LYS A 77 16.94 -3.96 -10.72
N ASP A 78 17.07 -2.64 -10.89
CA ASP A 78 18.37 -1.97 -10.91
C ASP A 78 18.91 -1.87 -9.47
N SER A 79 20.16 -2.28 -9.25
CA SER A 79 20.82 -2.22 -7.94
C SER A 79 20.90 -0.79 -7.40
N VAL A 80 21.08 0.20 -8.28
CA VAL A 80 21.12 1.62 -7.91
C VAL A 80 19.84 2.05 -7.18
N VAL A 81 18.68 1.54 -7.61
CA VAL A 81 17.39 1.86 -6.94
C VAL A 81 17.35 1.27 -5.53
N ALA A 82 17.87 0.06 -5.34
CA ALA A 82 17.93 -0.55 -4.01
C ALA A 82 18.94 0.18 -3.11
N GLU A 83 20.10 0.59 -3.64
CA GLU A 83 21.10 1.38 -2.93
C GLU A 83 20.56 2.74 -2.49
N GLU A 84 19.89 3.47 -3.41
CA GLU A 84 19.24 4.75 -3.09
C GLU A 84 18.15 4.58 -2.01
N LEU A 85 17.38 3.49 -2.07
CA LEU A 85 16.34 3.18 -1.10
C LEU A 85 16.94 2.83 0.27
N ALA A 86 18.05 2.10 0.29
CA ALA A 86 18.77 1.79 1.52
C ALA A 86 19.33 3.05 2.20
N ILE A 87 19.80 4.04 1.43
CA ILE A 87 20.25 5.34 1.96
C ILE A 87 19.09 6.12 2.59
N ILE A 88 17.86 5.96 2.10
CA ILE A 88 16.65 6.57 2.71
C ILE A 88 16.36 5.96 4.07
N ASP A 89 16.79 4.73 4.33
CA ASP A 89 16.67 3.98 5.59
C ASP A 89 15.22 3.94 6.12
N PRO A 90 14.25 3.43 5.34
CA PRO A 90 12.87 3.30 5.81
C PRO A 90 12.74 2.19 6.85
N GLU A 91 11.92 2.41 7.87
CA GLU A 91 11.56 1.36 8.84
C GLU A 91 10.49 0.43 8.29
N VAL A 92 9.62 0.95 7.41
CA VAL A 92 8.59 0.17 6.70
C VAL A 92 8.38 0.76 5.31
N ILE A 93 8.11 -0.10 4.34
CA ILE A 93 7.63 0.30 3.01
C ILE A 93 6.16 -0.08 2.91
N ILE A 94 5.29 0.89 2.57
CA ILE A 94 3.88 0.64 2.30
C ILE A 94 3.67 0.61 0.80
N VAL A 95 3.05 -0.46 0.33
CA VAL A 95 2.75 -0.65 -1.10
C VAL A 95 1.24 -0.70 -1.30
N ALA A 96 0.73 0.06 -2.25
CA ALA A 96 -0.69 0.05 -2.62
C ALA A 96 -0.83 0.24 -4.14
N ALA A 97 -1.23 -0.80 -4.86
CA ALA A 97 -1.43 -0.77 -6.31
C ALA A 97 -0.29 -0.05 -7.07
N TYR A 98 0.96 -0.38 -6.76
CA TYR A 98 2.14 0.29 -7.31
C TYR A 98 2.44 -0.12 -8.74
N GLY A 99 2.27 -1.41 -9.06
CA GLY A 99 2.41 -1.96 -10.41
C GLY A 99 3.84 -2.34 -10.84
N LEU A 100 4.80 -2.38 -9.92
CA LEU A 100 6.11 -3.00 -10.12
C LEU A 100 6.31 -4.09 -9.07
N ILE A 101 7.00 -5.16 -9.48
CA ILE A 101 7.41 -6.25 -8.57
C ILE A 101 8.61 -5.75 -7.76
N LEU A 102 8.55 -5.91 -6.44
CA LEU A 102 9.65 -5.61 -5.54
C LEU A 102 10.60 -6.81 -5.51
N PRO A 103 11.86 -6.65 -5.94
CA PRO A 103 12.85 -7.72 -5.83
C PRO A 103 13.28 -7.92 -4.36
N ARG A 104 13.84 -9.08 -4.07
CA ARG A 104 14.31 -9.47 -2.72
C ARG A 104 15.18 -8.41 -2.06
N ALA A 105 16.10 -7.82 -2.83
CA ALA A 105 16.99 -6.76 -2.35
C ALA A 105 16.24 -5.54 -1.77
N ILE A 106 15.02 -5.24 -2.26
CA ILE A 106 14.18 -4.17 -1.72
C ILE A 106 13.30 -4.68 -0.57
N LEU A 107 12.79 -5.91 -0.66
CA LEU A 107 11.94 -6.50 0.39
C LEU A 107 12.66 -6.60 1.75
N GLU A 108 13.99 -6.78 1.72
CA GLU A 108 14.84 -6.96 2.90
C GLU A 108 15.37 -5.63 3.49
N ILE A 109 15.18 -4.47 2.84
CA ILE A 109 15.69 -3.18 3.33
C ILE A 109 14.99 -2.74 4.63
N PRO A 110 13.64 -2.65 4.70
CA PRO A 110 13.00 -2.08 5.86
C PRO A 110 12.94 -3.07 7.04
N ARG A 111 13.24 -2.59 8.24
CA ARG A 111 13.22 -3.38 9.48
C ARG A 111 11.89 -4.13 9.67
N PHE A 112 10.78 -3.45 9.41
CA PHE A 112 9.44 -4.04 9.55
C PHE A 112 8.92 -4.68 8.25
N GLY A 113 9.74 -4.69 7.20
CA GLY A 113 9.39 -5.27 5.90
C GLY A 113 8.53 -4.35 5.03
N CYS A 114 8.09 -4.90 3.91
CA CYS A 114 7.18 -4.25 2.98
C CYS A 114 5.77 -4.75 3.24
N LEU A 115 4.84 -3.81 3.45
CA LEU A 115 3.42 -4.10 3.71
C LEU A 115 2.60 -3.73 2.47
N ASN A 116 1.84 -4.69 1.94
CA ASN A 116 0.92 -4.43 0.84
C ASN A 116 -0.50 -4.24 1.36
N VAL A 117 -1.15 -3.18 0.90
CA VAL A 117 -2.59 -2.97 1.07
C VAL A 117 -3.28 -3.50 -0.17
N HIS A 118 -3.80 -4.72 -0.06
CA HIS A 118 -4.43 -5.43 -1.18
C HIS A 118 -5.95 -5.32 -1.12
N ALA A 119 -6.56 -4.95 -2.25
CA ALA A 119 -8.00 -4.66 -2.34
C ALA A 119 -8.84 -5.93 -2.56
N SER A 120 -8.58 -7.00 -1.82
CA SER A 120 -9.40 -8.20 -1.72
C SER A 120 -9.17 -8.93 -0.40
N LEU A 121 -9.99 -9.93 -0.11
CA LEU A 121 -9.77 -10.91 0.96
C LEU A 121 -8.87 -12.03 0.41
N LEU A 122 -7.57 -11.95 0.72
CA LEU A 122 -6.62 -12.96 0.27
C LEU A 122 -6.91 -14.35 0.89
N PRO A 123 -6.70 -15.44 0.15
CA PRO A 123 -5.97 -15.58 -1.11
C PRO A 123 -6.78 -15.28 -2.38
N ARG A 124 -8.07 -14.90 -2.25
CA ARG A 124 -8.91 -14.60 -3.40
C ARG A 124 -8.43 -13.34 -4.11
N TRP A 125 -8.37 -13.40 -5.43
CA TRP A 125 -7.96 -12.27 -6.28
C TRP A 125 -6.54 -11.77 -6.06
N ARG A 126 -5.59 -12.66 -5.74
CA ARG A 126 -4.16 -12.34 -5.85
C ARG A 126 -3.84 -11.71 -7.21
N GLY A 127 -2.90 -10.79 -7.24
CA GLY A 127 -2.45 -10.11 -8.45
C GLY A 127 -3.27 -8.90 -8.84
N ALA A 128 -3.37 -8.65 -10.13
CA ALA A 128 -3.92 -7.40 -10.67
C ALA A 128 -5.45 -7.32 -10.64
N ALA A 129 -5.97 -6.10 -10.46
CA ALA A 129 -7.38 -5.73 -10.61
C ALA A 129 -8.37 -6.52 -9.72
N PRO A 130 -8.10 -6.72 -8.42
CA PRO A 130 -8.96 -7.49 -7.53
C PRO A 130 -10.39 -6.95 -7.44
N VAL A 131 -10.56 -5.63 -7.42
CA VAL A 131 -11.87 -4.96 -7.34
C VAL A 131 -12.74 -5.28 -8.56
N GLN A 132 -12.18 -5.16 -9.76
CA GLN A 132 -12.88 -5.45 -11.00
C GLN A 132 -13.22 -6.95 -11.11
N ARG A 133 -12.30 -7.80 -10.65
CA ARG A 133 -12.52 -9.27 -10.65
C ARG A 133 -13.64 -9.68 -9.70
N ALA A 134 -13.72 -9.11 -8.51
CA ALA A 134 -14.79 -9.39 -7.56
C ALA A 134 -16.17 -9.03 -8.13
N ILE A 135 -16.30 -7.85 -8.76
CA ILE A 135 -17.56 -7.43 -9.40
C ILE A 135 -17.92 -8.35 -10.57
N LEU A 136 -16.96 -8.64 -11.46
CA LEU A 136 -17.21 -9.48 -12.64
C LEU A 136 -17.56 -10.92 -12.26
N ALA A 137 -17.06 -11.42 -11.15
CA ALA A 137 -17.39 -12.76 -10.64
C ALA A 137 -18.73 -12.80 -9.91
N GLY A 138 -19.38 -11.65 -9.67
CA GLY A 138 -20.63 -11.58 -8.90
C GLY A 138 -20.41 -11.86 -7.41
N ASP A 139 -19.21 -11.56 -6.87
CA ASP A 139 -18.96 -11.73 -5.46
C ASP A 139 -19.90 -10.82 -4.65
N VAL A 140 -20.50 -11.37 -3.60
CA VAL A 140 -21.39 -10.62 -2.69
C VAL A 140 -20.61 -9.93 -1.57
N GLU A 141 -19.33 -10.31 -1.39
CA GLU A 141 -18.43 -9.81 -0.37
C GLU A 141 -17.01 -9.68 -0.94
N THR A 142 -16.30 -8.68 -0.50
CA THR A 142 -14.87 -8.48 -0.72
C THR A 142 -14.26 -7.79 0.50
N GLY A 143 -13.04 -7.27 0.40
CA GLY A 143 -12.44 -6.55 1.53
C GLY A 143 -11.06 -6.02 1.20
N VAL A 144 -10.33 -5.71 2.26
CA VAL A 144 -8.93 -5.30 2.20
C VAL A 144 -8.11 -6.20 3.10
N THR A 145 -6.97 -6.61 2.59
CA THR A 145 -5.97 -7.38 3.34
C THR A 145 -4.69 -6.57 3.45
N ILE A 146 -4.18 -6.41 4.67
CA ILE A 146 -2.80 -5.99 4.91
C ILE A 146 -1.95 -7.24 5.01
N MET A 147 -0.96 -7.37 4.15
CA MET A 147 -0.05 -8.52 4.13
C MET A 147 1.40 -8.07 4.14
N LYS A 148 2.29 -8.88 4.72
CA LYS A 148 3.73 -8.72 4.56
C LYS A 148 4.13 -9.29 3.20
N MET A 149 4.86 -8.51 2.41
CA MET A 149 5.26 -8.93 1.07
C MET A 149 6.44 -9.91 1.11
N GLU A 150 6.40 -10.85 0.18
CA GLU A 150 7.43 -11.84 -0.13
C GLU A 150 7.67 -11.85 -1.65
N GLU A 151 8.59 -12.68 -2.14
CA GLU A 151 8.88 -12.78 -3.58
C GLU A 151 7.70 -13.28 -4.42
N GLY A 152 6.77 -14.01 -3.82
CA GLY A 152 5.56 -14.49 -4.47
C GLY A 152 4.53 -13.39 -4.73
N LEU A 153 3.72 -13.56 -5.78
CA LEU A 153 2.66 -12.61 -6.12
C LEU A 153 1.53 -12.68 -5.08
N ASP A 154 1.49 -11.72 -4.17
CA ASP A 154 0.50 -11.56 -3.10
C ASP A 154 0.31 -12.83 -2.26
N THR A 155 1.40 -13.58 -1.99
CA THR A 155 1.37 -14.86 -1.24
C THR A 155 1.80 -14.72 0.22
N GLY A 156 2.37 -13.60 0.61
CA GLY A 156 2.90 -13.40 1.95
C GLY A 156 1.84 -13.45 3.06
N PRO A 157 2.25 -13.55 4.32
CA PRO A 157 1.34 -13.73 5.45
C PRO A 157 0.44 -12.51 5.67
N ILE A 158 -0.80 -12.79 6.06
CA ILE A 158 -1.82 -11.79 6.39
C ILE A 158 -1.56 -11.25 7.79
N LEU A 159 -1.54 -9.93 7.92
CA LEU A 159 -1.43 -9.23 9.19
C LEU A 159 -2.80 -8.77 9.70
N MET A 160 -3.63 -8.25 8.80
CA MET A 160 -4.96 -7.75 9.13
C MET A 160 -5.86 -7.81 7.91
N GLU A 161 -7.16 -8.00 8.12
CA GLU A 161 -8.16 -7.97 7.04
C GLU A 161 -9.49 -7.39 7.54
N GLU A 162 -10.24 -6.79 6.64
CA GLU A 162 -11.60 -6.33 6.89
C GLU A 162 -12.46 -6.58 5.66
N SER A 163 -13.63 -7.17 5.86
CA SER A 163 -14.58 -7.49 4.80
C SER A 163 -15.66 -6.44 4.67
N ILE A 164 -16.20 -6.31 3.45
CA ILE A 164 -17.39 -5.50 3.16
C ILE A 164 -18.28 -6.20 2.14
N SER A 165 -19.58 -5.99 2.23
CA SER A 165 -20.53 -6.42 1.22
C SER A 165 -20.40 -5.60 -0.07
N ILE A 166 -20.62 -6.25 -1.21
CA ILE A 166 -20.77 -5.63 -2.53
C ILE A 166 -22.27 -5.53 -2.82
N SER A 167 -22.77 -4.33 -3.11
CA SER A 167 -24.16 -4.15 -3.47
C SER A 167 -24.43 -4.48 -4.93
N ASP A 168 -25.67 -4.85 -5.29
CA ASP A 168 -26.07 -5.21 -6.67
C ASP A 168 -25.82 -4.09 -7.69
N ARG A 169 -25.73 -2.84 -7.24
CA ARG A 169 -25.47 -1.68 -8.09
C ARG A 169 -24.06 -1.10 -7.92
N GLU A 170 -23.19 -1.85 -7.24
CA GLU A 170 -21.82 -1.40 -6.99
C GLU A 170 -21.04 -1.25 -8.30
N THR A 171 -20.33 -0.16 -8.46
CA THR A 171 -19.37 0.04 -9.54
C THR A 171 -17.94 -0.19 -9.05
N SER A 172 -17.02 -0.53 -9.93
CA SER A 172 -15.61 -0.65 -9.54
C SER A 172 -15.06 0.64 -8.91
N GLY A 173 -15.52 1.80 -9.38
CA GLY A 173 -15.08 3.10 -8.84
C GLY A 173 -15.59 3.36 -7.43
N SER A 174 -16.89 3.06 -7.13
CA SER A 174 -17.45 3.22 -5.79
C SER A 174 -16.84 2.22 -4.80
N LEU A 175 -16.67 0.97 -5.23
CA LEU A 175 -16.06 -0.09 -4.43
C LEU A 175 -14.59 0.22 -4.12
N GLU A 176 -13.80 0.64 -5.11
CA GLU A 176 -12.42 1.06 -4.93
C GLU A 176 -12.30 2.21 -3.92
N GLN A 177 -13.22 3.17 -3.96
CA GLN A 177 -13.23 4.27 -3.00
C GLN A 177 -13.50 3.79 -1.57
N ARG A 178 -14.46 2.89 -1.36
CA ARG A 178 -14.77 2.30 -0.05
C ARG A 178 -13.60 1.48 0.49
N LEU A 179 -13.01 0.63 -0.37
CA LEU A 179 -11.85 -0.19 -0.03
C LEU A 179 -10.61 0.66 0.30
N GLY A 180 -10.40 1.78 -0.40
CA GLY A 180 -9.31 2.71 -0.10
C GLY A 180 -9.44 3.34 1.29
N GLN A 181 -10.65 3.70 1.72
CA GLN A 181 -10.91 4.21 3.08
C GLN A 181 -10.63 3.15 4.15
N ILE A 182 -11.07 1.91 3.92
CA ILE A 182 -10.81 0.77 4.81
C ILE A 182 -9.31 0.47 4.84
N GLY A 183 -8.66 0.42 3.69
CA GLY A 183 -7.21 0.19 3.58
C GLY A 183 -6.41 1.21 4.35
N GLY A 184 -6.80 2.49 4.29
CA GLY A 184 -6.19 3.56 5.09
C GLY A 184 -6.33 3.32 6.60
N LYS A 185 -7.51 2.92 7.08
CA LYS A 185 -7.74 2.60 8.50
C LYS A 185 -6.96 1.36 8.93
N LEU A 186 -6.97 0.31 8.11
CA LEU A 186 -6.29 -0.94 8.44
C LEU A 186 -4.77 -0.77 8.49
N ILE A 187 -4.18 -0.07 7.53
CA ILE A 187 -2.73 0.12 7.52
C ILE A 187 -2.28 0.98 8.72
N THR A 188 -3.00 2.04 9.07
CA THR A 188 -2.67 2.86 10.23
C THR A 188 -2.79 2.07 11.53
N LYS A 189 -3.81 1.22 11.66
CA LYS A 189 -3.94 0.29 12.78
C LYS A 189 -2.79 -0.74 12.81
N THR A 190 -2.37 -1.27 11.66
CA THR A 190 -1.23 -2.17 11.56
C THR A 190 0.06 -1.47 12.01
N LEU A 191 0.29 -0.24 11.56
CA LEU A 191 1.48 0.53 11.94
C LEU A 191 1.51 0.83 13.44
N SER A 192 0.36 1.09 14.07
CA SER A 192 0.31 1.37 15.51
C SER A 192 0.69 0.18 16.38
N THR A 193 0.64 -1.03 15.86
CA THR A 193 0.99 -2.27 16.57
C THR A 193 2.29 -2.91 16.07
N ILE A 194 2.91 -2.37 15.03
CA ILE A 194 4.05 -3.00 14.34
C ILE A 194 5.31 -3.12 15.24
N GLU A 195 5.47 -2.22 16.19
CA GLU A 195 6.57 -2.22 17.16
C GLU A 195 6.30 -3.15 18.34
N GLU A 196 5.03 -3.43 18.63
CA GLU A 196 4.61 -4.32 19.70
C GLU A 196 4.81 -5.78 19.29
N THR A 197 5.98 -6.22 19.23
CA THR A 197 6.63 -7.54 19.19
C THR A 197 5.92 -8.71 18.49
N THR A 198 4.67 -8.68 18.13
CA THR A 198 4.03 -9.76 17.34
C THR A 198 2.68 -9.31 16.80
N ILE A 199 2.65 -8.64 15.66
CA ILE A 199 1.45 -8.79 14.85
C ILE A 199 1.41 -10.28 14.49
N ALA A 200 0.46 -11.01 15.06
CA ALA A 200 0.27 -12.41 14.73
C ALA A 200 0.00 -12.53 13.23
N SER A 201 1.03 -12.86 12.47
CA SER A 201 0.88 -13.07 11.04
C SER A 201 0.26 -14.43 10.79
N ARG A 202 -0.72 -14.50 9.91
CA ARG A 202 -1.39 -15.72 9.52
C ARG A 202 -0.96 -16.11 8.11
N PRO A 203 -0.39 -17.31 7.88
CA PRO A 203 -0.16 -17.81 6.54
C PRO A 203 -1.45 -17.82 5.73
N GLN A 204 -1.35 -17.51 4.45
CA GLN A 204 -2.52 -17.63 3.57
C GLN A 204 -2.85 -19.13 3.36
N PRO A 205 -4.13 -19.51 3.31
CA PRO A 205 -4.51 -20.86 2.88
C PRO A 205 -4.05 -21.12 1.44
N GLN A 206 -3.70 -22.38 1.18
CA GLN A 206 -3.27 -22.84 -0.15
C GLN A 206 -4.43 -22.88 -1.14
#